data_ff3a21200f447e9750c290f88fde827e
#
_entry.id   ff3a21200f447e9750c290f88fde827e
#
_cell.length_a   1.000
_cell.length_b   1.000
_cell.length_c   1.000
_cell.angle_alpha   90.00
_cell.angle_beta   90.00
_cell.angle_gamma   90.00
#
_symmetry.space_group_name_H-M   'P 1'
#
loop_
_entity.id
_entity.type
_entity.pdbx_description
1 polymer ?
#
loop_
_entity_poly.entity_id
_entity_poly.type
_entity_poly.pdbx_seq_one_letter_code
_entity_poly.pdbx_strand_id
1 'polypeptide(L)'
;SNKVVIAYRDVGAGSPFPGTAIVGTVSGTAISYGTAVVFEAANSLHISTTFDSDANKVVISYQDAGNSQYGTGIVGTVSGTAISFGTAVVYEAAATEATGCGFDSNSNKVVIAYRDSPNSDRGTAIVGTVSGTSISYGTAVVFNSNGYTNYNSVTFDSNANKVVISYRDQGNPGTPGLGYGTSSVGTVSGTAISFATAVLFGSNDTSYISATFDSNSNKTVIAFKDEANSDYGTGIVGTLGNDFTVGSKYYVTTTGGYSTSAGSPSVSAGLAISTTSLLLNGDS
;
A
#
# COMPACT_ATOMS: atom_id res chain seq x y z
N SER A 1 10.01 -19.40 -4.20
CA SER A 1 11.05 -19.36 -5.27
C SER A 1 11.89 -18.10 -5.09
N ASN A 2 13.18 -18.14 -5.44
CA ASN A 2 14.09 -16.99 -5.36
C ASN A 2 13.90 -16.06 -6.58
N LYS A 3 12.65 -15.65 -6.85
CA LYS A 3 12.31 -14.82 -8.01
C LYS A 3 11.85 -13.45 -7.57
N VAL A 4 12.21 -12.46 -8.38
CA VAL A 4 11.70 -11.10 -8.32
C VAL A 4 11.15 -10.73 -9.70
N VAL A 5 10.13 -9.87 -9.73
CA VAL A 5 9.60 -9.30 -10.97
C VAL A 5 9.78 -7.79 -10.90
N ILE A 6 10.38 -7.24 -11.94
CA ILE A 6 10.56 -5.80 -12.11
C ILE A 6 9.68 -5.39 -13.27
N ALA A 7 8.71 -4.50 -13.04
CA ALA A 7 7.91 -3.87 -14.06
C ALA A 7 8.35 -2.42 -14.23
N TYR A 8 8.46 -1.97 -15.48
CA TYR A 8 8.98 -0.65 -15.79
C TYR A 8 8.43 -0.14 -17.14
N ARG A 9 8.52 1.17 -17.31
CA ARG A 9 8.31 1.84 -18.58
C ARG A 9 9.58 1.72 -19.40
N ASP A 10 9.52 1.10 -20.57
CA ASP A 10 10.69 0.90 -21.42
C ASP A 10 10.88 2.07 -22.38
N VAL A 11 11.70 3.03 -21.96
CA VAL A 11 12.05 4.19 -22.80
C VAL A 11 13.07 3.81 -23.89
N GLY A 12 13.82 2.72 -23.70
CA GLY A 12 14.79 2.22 -24.66
C GLY A 12 14.15 1.59 -25.90
N ALA A 13 12.91 1.10 -25.77
CA ALA A 13 12.13 0.61 -26.91
C ALA A 13 11.64 1.73 -27.86
N GLY A 14 11.79 3.00 -27.47
CA GLY A 14 11.25 4.14 -28.21
C GLY A 14 9.75 4.34 -27.99
N SER A 15 9.19 5.44 -28.58
CA SER A 15 7.75 5.70 -28.51
C SER A 15 6.97 4.55 -29.13
N PRO A 16 5.89 4.08 -28.47
CA PRO A 16 5.11 4.66 -27.38
C PRO A 16 5.58 4.38 -25.94
N PHE A 17 6.78 3.89 -25.68
CA PHE A 17 7.32 3.60 -24.34
C PHE A 17 6.50 2.53 -23.59
N PRO A 18 6.52 1.29 -24.05
CA PRO A 18 5.66 0.22 -23.55
C PRO A 18 5.92 -0.12 -22.07
N GLY A 19 4.88 -0.64 -21.40
CA GLY A 19 5.01 -1.28 -20.13
C GLY A 19 5.63 -2.66 -20.26
N THR A 20 6.76 -2.88 -19.62
CA THR A 20 7.58 -4.09 -19.77
C THR A 20 7.88 -4.69 -18.40
N ALA A 21 7.95 -6.02 -18.32
CA ALA A 21 8.37 -6.70 -17.09
C ALA A 21 9.44 -7.76 -17.37
N ILE A 22 10.29 -7.99 -16.37
CA ILE A 22 11.37 -8.97 -16.43
C ILE A 22 11.44 -9.76 -15.13
N VAL A 23 11.73 -11.07 -15.22
CA VAL A 23 11.92 -11.95 -14.09
C VAL A 23 13.40 -12.06 -13.74
N GLY A 24 13.75 -11.77 -12.51
CA GLY A 24 15.08 -11.98 -11.96
C GLY A 24 15.14 -13.21 -11.07
N THR A 25 16.28 -13.89 -11.08
CA THR A 25 16.61 -14.97 -10.13
C THR A 25 17.71 -14.49 -9.19
N VAL A 26 17.42 -14.48 -7.90
CA VAL A 26 18.39 -14.11 -6.86
C VAL A 26 19.17 -15.35 -6.42
N SER A 27 20.50 -15.26 -6.42
CA SER A 27 21.41 -16.30 -5.94
C SER A 27 22.58 -15.66 -5.19
N GLY A 28 22.62 -15.86 -3.87
CA GLY A 28 23.56 -15.15 -3.00
C GLY A 28 23.38 -13.63 -3.09
N THR A 29 24.42 -12.93 -3.51
CA THR A 29 24.41 -11.46 -3.71
C THR A 29 24.24 -11.06 -5.19
N ALA A 30 23.93 -12.00 -6.06
CA ALA A 30 23.75 -11.76 -7.50
C ALA A 30 22.32 -11.93 -7.93
N ILE A 31 21.96 -11.25 -9.04
CA ILE A 31 20.70 -11.42 -9.73
C ILE A 31 20.96 -11.69 -11.22
N SER A 32 20.29 -12.69 -11.78
CA SER A 32 20.28 -12.97 -13.23
C SER A 32 18.86 -12.79 -13.78
N TYR A 33 18.76 -12.26 -14.99
CA TYR A 33 17.48 -11.91 -15.59
C TYR A 33 17.12 -12.87 -16.74
N GLY A 34 15.81 -13.12 -16.89
CA GLY A 34 15.23 -13.75 -18.04
C GLY A 34 15.04 -12.78 -19.21
N THR A 35 14.10 -13.11 -20.10
CA THR A 35 13.71 -12.23 -21.20
C THR A 35 12.63 -11.25 -20.74
N ALA A 36 12.79 -9.98 -21.07
CA ALA A 36 11.77 -8.95 -20.84
C ALA A 36 10.54 -9.21 -21.74
N VAL A 37 9.34 -8.98 -21.18
CA VAL A 37 8.06 -9.19 -21.87
C VAL A 37 7.22 -7.93 -21.72
N VAL A 38 6.70 -7.43 -22.84
CA VAL A 38 5.77 -6.30 -22.87
C VAL A 38 4.40 -6.77 -22.33
N PHE A 39 3.88 -6.08 -21.30
CA PHE A 39 2.54 -6.30 -20.77
C PHE A 39 1.53 -5.28 -21.31
N GLU A 40 1.99 -4.10 -21.75
CA GLU A 40 1.19 -3.06 -22.37
C GLU A 40 2.00 -2.40 -23.50
N ALA A 41 1.46 -2.43 -24.70
CA ALA A 41 2.16 -1.91 -25.88
C ALA A 41 2.15 -0.37 -25.95
N ALA A 42 1.17 0.25 -25.30
CA ALA A 42 1.09 1.70 -25.20
C ALA A 42 1.97 2.25 -24.08
N ASN A 43 2.06 3.58 -23.99
CA ASN A 43 2.79 4.25 -22.91
C ASN A 43 2.16 3.93 -21.56
N SER A 44 2.96 3.34 -20.68
CA SER A 44 2.55 2.97 -19.32
C SER A 44 3.28 3.82 -18.28
N LEU A 45 2.51 4.45 -17.40
CA LEU A 45 3.03 5.36 -16.37
C LEU A 45 2.62 4.87 -14.99
N HIS A 46 3.26 5.41 -13.94
CA HIS A 46 2.90 5.11 -12.55
C HIS A 46 2.76 3.61 -12.26
N ILE A 47 3.74 2.83 -12.69
CA ILE A 47 3.71 1.37 -12.58
C ILE A 47 4.03 0.92 -11.15
N SER A 48 3.22 0.03 -10.60
CA SER A 48 3.45 -0.64 -9.31
C SER A 48 3.16 -2.13 -9.42
N THR A 49 3.90 -2.95 -8.65
CA THR A 49 3.77 -4.41 -8.67
C THR A 49 3.63 -4.98 -7.27
N THR A 50 2.81 -6.03 -7.14
CA THR A 50 2.76 -6.85 -5.92
C THR A 50 2.68 -8.34 -6.28
N PHE A 51 3.02 -9.19 -5.31
CA PHE A 51 2.91 -10.64 -5.44
C PHE A 51 1.76 -11.16 -4.58
N ASP A 52 0.76 -11.74 -5.23
CA ASP A 52 -0.31 -12.48 -4.61
C ASP A 52 0.19 -13.90 -4.30
N SER A 53 0.49 -14.16 -3.03
CA SER A 53 1.04 -15.44 -2.58
C SER A 53 0.00 -16.56 -2.53
N ASP A 54 -1.28 -16.25 -2.47
CA ASP A 54 -2.37 -17.21 -2.48
C ASP A 54 -2.61 -17.76 -3.90
N ALA A 55 -2.78 -16.87 -4.88
CA ALA A 55 -2.93 -17.24 -6.28
C ALA A 55 -1.61 -17.61 -6.95
N ASN A 56 -0.45 -17.34 -6.32
CA ASN A 56 0.89 -17.45 -6.89
C ASN A 56 1.02 -16.65 -8.20
N LYS A 57 0.58 -15.39 -8.17
CA LYS A 57 0.54 -14.47 -9.30
C LYS A 57 1.20 -13.14 -8.98
N VAL A 58 1.67 -12.48 -10.02
CA VAL A 58 2.08 -11.07 -9.96
C VAL A 58 0.94 -10.20 -10.44
N VAL A 59 0.65 -9.11 -9.73
CA VAL A 59 -0.29 -8.09 -10.19
C VAL A 59 0.49 -6.83 -10.46
N ILE A 60 0.29 -6.24 -11.65
CA ILE A 60 0.87 -4.96 -12.06
C ILE A 60 -0.29 -3.98 -12.21
N SER A 61 -0.25 -2.86 -11.51
CA SER A 61 -1.14 -1.72 -11.70
C SER A 61 -0.40 -0.59 -12.39
N TYR A 62 -1.07 0.11 -13.30
CA TYR A 62 -0.46 1.18 -14.09
C TYR A 62 -1.51 2.15 -14.64
N GLN A 63 -1.04 3.33 -15.05
CA GLN A 63 -1.81 4.25 -15.88
C GLN A 63 -1.61 3.86 -17.35
N ASP A 64 -2.69 3.54 -18.05
CA ASP A 64 -2.69 3.21 -19.47
C ASP A 64 -2.92 4.46 -20.31
N ALA A 65 -1.83 5.08 -20.78
CA ALA A 65 -1.95 6.28 -21.63
C ALA A 65 -2.51 5.98 -23.03
N GLY A 66 -2.49 4.71 -23.48
CA GLY A 66 -3.14 4.27 -24.70
C GLY A 66 -4.66 4.19 -24.59
N ASN A 67 -5.17 4.09 -23.36
CA ASN A 67 -6.57 4.01 -23.02
C ASN A 67 -7.02 5.19 -22.14
N SER A 68 -6.88 6.41 -22.64
CA SER A 68 -7.34 7.64 -21.96
C SER A 68 -6.78 7.83 -20.53
N GLN A 69 -5.59 7.30 -20.25
CA GLN A 69 -4.93 7.35 -18.94
C GLN A 69 -5.69 6.58 -17.84
N TYR A 70 -6.51 5.61 -18.22
CA TYR A 70 -7.28 4.81 -17.27
C TYR A 70 -6.38 3.99 -16.33
N GLY A 71 -6.85 3.84 -15.11
CA GLY A 71 -6.24 2.93 -14.14
C GLY A 71 -6.48 1.47 -14.55
N THR A 72 -5.42 0.75 -14.84
CA THR A 72 -5.47 -0.61 -15.40
C THR A 72 -4.62 -1.56 -14.58
N GLY A 73 -5.07 -2.79 -14.43
CA GLY A 73 -4.32 -3.85 -13.77
C GLY A 73 -4.24 -5.10 -14.64
N ILE A 74 -3.12 -5.81 -14.52
CA ILE A 74 -2.87 -7.05 -15.27
C ILE A 74 -2.26 -8.11 -14.37
N VAL A 75 -2.63 -9.38 -14.60
CA VAL A 75 -2.14 -10.54 -13.83
C VAL A 75 -1.06 -11.27 -14.61
N GLY A 76 0.11 -11.43 -13.99
CA GLY A 76 1.26 -12.15 -14.54
C GLY A 76 1.44 -13.52 -13.89
N THR A 77 1.82 -14.51 -14.70
CA THR A 77 2.22 -15.86 -14.27
C THR A 77 3.69 -16.06 -14.53
N VAL A 78 4.48 -16.29 -13.47
CA VAL A 78 5.92 -16.58 -13.58
C VAL A 78 6.13 -18.09 -13.71
N SER A 79 6.92 -18.51 -14.71
CA SER A 79 7.36 -19.88 -14.90
C SER A 79 8.86 -19.90 -15.22
N GLY A 80 9.67 -20.40 -14.30
CA GLY A 80 11.12 -20.31 -14.42
C GLY A 80 11.61 -18.87 -14.45
N THR A 81 12.18 -18.42 -15.57
CA THR A 81 12.63 -17.04 -15.80
C THR A 81 11.73 -16.29 -16.80
N ALA A 82 10.62 -16.89 -17.17
CA ALA A 82 9.63 -16.27 -18.05
C ALA A 82 8.43 -15.75 -17.28
N ILE A 83 7.75 -14.75 -17.83
CA ILE A 83 6.46 -14.26 -17.37
C ILE A 83 5.49 -14.20 -18.53
N SER A 84 4.24 -14.57 -18.31
CA SER A 84 3.14 -14.40 -19.26
C SER A 84 2.00 -13.64 -18.58
N PHE A 85 1.20 -12.94 -19.36
CA PHE A 85 0.15 -12.07 -18.86
C PHE A 85 -1.23 -12.54 -19.30
N GLY A 86 -2.23 -12.32 -18.43
CA GLY A 86 -3.64 -12.45 -18.77
C GLY A 86 -4.16 -11.20 -19.50
N THR A 87 -5.47 -11.02 -19.48
CA THR A 87 -6.10 -9.81 -20.05
C THR A 87 -6.05 -8.67 -19.03
N ALA A 88 -5.64 -7.50 -19.49
CA ALA A 88 -5.69 -6.28 -18.70
C ALA A 88 -7.13 -5.87 -18.37
N VAL A 89 -7.38 -5.40 -17.16
CA VAL A 89 -8.70 -5.00 -16.66
C VAL A 89 -8.63 -3.59 -16.08
N VAL A 90 -9.49 -2.71 -16.56
CA VAL A 90 -9.61 -1.34 -16.05
C VAL A 90 -10.24 -1.38 -14.66
N TYR A 91 -9.58 -0.76 -13.66
CA TYR A 91 -10.13 -0.58 -12.32
C TYR A 91 -10.72 0.82 -12.11
N GLU A 92 -10.27 1.81 -12.91
CA GLU A 92 -10.79 3.17 -12.92
C GLU A 92 -10.89 3.68 -14.35
N ALA A 93 -12.13 3.95 -14.82
CA ALA A 93 -12.38 4.43 -16.18
C ALA A 93 -12.21 5.95 -16.27
N ALA A 94 -11.14 6.45 -15.67
CA ALA A 94 -10.77 7.86 -15.65
C ALA A 94 -9.24 7.98 -15.48
N ALA A 95 -8.70 9.19 -15.64
CA ALA A 95 -7.27 9.44 -15.48
C ALA A 95 -6.84 9.18 -14.02
N THR A 96 -5.88 8.25 -13.87
CA THR A 96 -5.29 7.90 -12.59
C THR A 96 -3.80 8.19 -12.57
N GLU A 97 -3.26 8.55 -11.42
CA GLU A 97 -1.82 8.78 -11.25
C GLU A 97 -1.33 8.23 -9.92
N ALA A 98 -0.02 8.25 -9.71
CA ALA A 98 0.62 7.87 -8.45
C ALA A 98 0.15 6.52 -7.91
N THR A 99 0.04 5.48 -8.76
CA THR A 99 -0.47 4.17 -8.34
C THR A 99 0.52 3.47 -7.41
N GLY A 100 -0.02 2.81 -6.37
CA GLY A 100 0.68 1.87 -5.51
C GLY A 100 -0.17 0.63 -5.32
N CYS A 101 0.43 -0.57 -5.21
CA CYS A 101 -0.31 -1.79 -4.93
C CYS A 101 0.37 -2.66 -3.88
N GLY A 102 -0.44 -3.37 -3.09
CA GLY A 102 0.00 -4.29 -2.06
C GLY A 102 -0.94 -5.49 -1.96
N PHE A 103 -0.45 -6.58 -1.37
CA PHE A 103 -1.22 -7.81 -1.18
C PHE A 103 -1.53 -8.01 0.31
N ASP A 104 -2.81 -8.09 0.63
CA ASP A 104 -3.34 -8.48 1.93
C ASP A 104 -3.46 -10.00 1.99
N SER A 105 -2.50 -10.63 2.64
CA SER A 105 -2.44 -12.10 2.76
C SER A 105 -3.47 -12.68 3.73
N ASN A 106 -4.12 -11.84 4.56
CA ASN A 106 -5.18 -12.30 5.45
C ASN A 106 -6.52 -12.46 4.72
N SER A 107 -6.84 -11.53 3.83
CA SER A 107 -8.07 -11.57 3.04
C SER A 107 -7.87 -12.17 1.65
N ASN A 108 -6.62 -12.45 1.24
CA ASN A 108 -6.23 -12.88 -0.10
C ASN A 108 -6.72 -11.89 -1.17
N LYS A 109 -6.38 -10.61 -0.97
CA LYS A 109 -6.79 -9.51 -1.84
C LYS A 109 -5.62 -8.61 -2.21
N VAL A 110 -5.68 -8.07 -3.41
CA VAL A 110 -4.80 -6.98 -3.84
C VAL A 110 -5.49 -5.65 -3.54
N VAL A 111 -4.76 -4.71 -2.95
CA VAL A 111 -5.23 -3.33 -2.76
C VAL A 111 -4.41 -2.42 -3.66
N ILE A 112 -5.11 -1.63 -4.49
CA ILE A 112 -4.51 -0.61 -5.35
C ILE A 112 -4.93 0.75 -4.81
N ALA A 113 -3.95 1.61 -4.52
CA ALA A 113 -4.14 3.00 -4.17
C ALA A 113 -3.72 3.89 -5.34
N TYR A 114 -4.48 4.93 -5.64
CA TYR A 114 -4.20 5.82 -6.76
C TYR A 114 -4.73 7.23 -6.49
N ARG A 115 -4.21 8.21 -7.25
CA ARG A 115 -4.79 9.54 -7.35
C ARG A 115 -5.87 9.50 -8.41
N ASP A 116 -7.08 9.86 -8.03
CA ASP A 116 -8.26 9.94 -8.88
C ASP A 116 -8.38 11.38 -9.40
N SER A 117 -7.80 11.66 -10.59
CA SER A 117 -7.68 13.03 -11.10
C SER A 117 -9.02 13.70 -11.35
N PRO A 118 -10.05 13.08 -11.96
CA PRO A 118 -11.34 13.72 -12.12
C PRO A 118 -12.12 13.88 -10.81
N ASN A 119 -11.76 13.14 -9.75
CA ASN A 119 -12.37 13.29 -8.42
C ASN A 119 -11.58 14.27 -7.53
N SER A 120 -11.14 15.38 -8.10
CA SER A 120 -10.37 16.43 -7.40
C SER A 120 -9.02 15.92 -6.86
N ASP A 121 -8.35 15.05 -7.60
CA ASP A 121 -7.04 14.46 -7.24
C ASP A 121 -7.02 13.73 -5.90
N ARG A 122 -8.17 13.21 -5.46
CA ARG A 122 -8.31 12.51 -4.20
C ARG A 122 -7.57 11.17 -4.21
N GLY A 123 -7.05 10.81 -3.05
CA GLY A 123 -6.53 9.47 -2.81
C GLY A 123 -7.65 8.46 -2.71
N THR A 124 -7.68 7.52 -3.65
CA THR A 124 -8.72 6.49 -3.77
C THR A 124 -8.07 5.10 -3.77
N ALA A 125 -8.73 4.13 -3.16
CA ALA A 125 -8.27 2.75 -3.14
C ALA A 125 -9.36 1.78 -3.59
N ILE A 126 -8.95 0.69 -4.22
CA ILE A 126 -9.84 -0.36 -4.70
C ILE A 126 -9.28 -1.74 -4.36
N VAL A 127 -10.17 -2.69 -4.06
CA VAL A 127 -9.81 -4.07 -3.72
C VAL A 127 -9.99 -4.96 -4.94
N GLY A 128 -8.91 -5.69 -5.30
CA GLY A 128 -8.88 -6.65 -6.39
C GLY A 128 -8.89 -8.09 -5.90
N THR A 129 -9.58 -8.95 -6.62
CA THR A 129 -9.58 -10.41 -6.42
C THR A 129 -9.00 -11.08 -7.64
N VAL A 130 -7.89 -11.78 -7.47
CA VAL A 130 -7.25 -12.56 -8.54
C VAL A 130 -7.95 -13.93 -8.67
N SER A 131 -8.22 -14.33 -9.90
CA SER A 131 -8.74 -15.66 -10.23
C SER A 131 -8.10 -16.15 -11.54
N GLY A 132 -7.25 -17.17 -11.45
CA GLY A 132 -6.48 -17.65 -12.59
C GLY A 132 -5.53 -16.58 -13.14
N THR A 133 -5.79 -16.07 -14.33
CA THR A 133 -5.00 -15.00 -14.99
C THR A 133 -5.79 -13.70 -15.12
N SER A 134 -6.91 -13.58 -14.40
CA SER A 134 -7.76 -12.38 -14.40
C SER A 134 -7.85 -11.77 -13.01
N ILE A 135 -8.24 -10.50 -12.96
CA ILE A 135 -8.53 -9.77 -11.71
C ILE A 135 -9.89 -9.09 -11.85
N SER A 136 -10.68 -9.12 -10.77
CA SER A 136 -11.93 -8.38 -10.67
C SER A 136 -11.85 -7.39 -9.51
N TYR A 137 -12.57 -6.28 -9.59
CA TYR A 137 -12.48 -5.20 -8.63
C TYR A 137 -13.79 -4.97 -7.88
N GLY A 138 -13.69 -4.56 -6.61
CA GLY A 138 -14.80 -4.11 -5.79
C GLY A 138 -15.17 -2.64 -6.06
N THR A 139 -15.74 -1.99 -5.07
CA THR A 139 -16.07 -0.56 -5.13
C THR A 139 -14.89 0.27 -4.64
N ALA A 140 -14.53 1.30 -5.38
CA ALA A 140 -13.50 2.25 -5.01
C ALA A 140 -13.92 3.09 -3.79
N VAL A 141 -12.98 3.38 -2.89
CA VAL A 141 -13.20 4.13 -1.64
C VAL A 141 -12.13 5.20 -1.48
N VAL A 142 -12.54 6.43 -1.21
CA VAL A 142 -11.63 7.55 -0.94
C VAL A 142 -10.97 7.37 0.43
N PHE A 143 -9.63 7.35 0.48
CA PHE A 143 -8.87 7.34 1.73
C PHE A 143 -8.29 8.72 2.10
N ASN A 144 -8.14 9.62 1.11
CA ASN A 144 -7.77 11.01 1.32
C ASN A 144 -8.77 11.93 0.60
N SER A 145 -9.62 12.61 1.37
CA SER A 145 -10.62 13.54 0.86
C SER A 145 -10.11 14.97 0.72
N ASN A 146 -8.92 15.28 1.20
CA ASN A 146 -8.36 16.63 1.20
C ASN A 146 -7.92 17.11 -0.19
N GLY A 147 -7.84 16.21 -1.17
CA GLY A 147 -7.38 16.48 -2.53
C GLY A 147 -5.99 15.91 -2.79
N TYR A 148 -5.23 16.57 -3.59
CA TYR A 148 -4.00 16.15 -4.25
C TYR A 148 -3.11 15.14 -3.49
N THR A 149 -3.17 13.88 -3.93
CA THR A 149 -2.45 12.73 -3.34
C THR A 149 -1.35 12.26 -4.27
N ASN A 150 -0.12 12.09 -3.75
CA ASN A 150 1.02 11.61 -4.53
C ASN A 150 1.87 10.57 -3.78
N TYR A 151 2.75 9.88 -4.52
CA TYR A 151 3.73 8.92 -3.98
C TYR A 151 3.10 7.83 -3.13
N ASN A 152 1.97 7.27 -3.61
CA ASN A 152 1.27 6.21 -2.88
C ASN A 152 2.14 4.95 -2.76
N SER A 153 2.35 4.50 -1.54
CA SER A 153 2.98 3.22 -1.22
C SER A 153 2.05 2.38 -0.36
N VAL A 154 1.79 1.15 -0.78
CA VAL A 154 0.87 0.23 -0.10
C VAL A 154 1.65 -0.93 0.48
N THR A 155 1.50 -1.16 1.78
CA THR A 155 2.05 -2.34 2.46
C THR A 155 0.99 -3.00 3.35
N PHE A 156 1.19 -4.26 3.69
CA PHE A 156 0.29 -5.03 4.56
C PHE A 156 1.00 -5.37 5.87
N ASP A 157 0.43 -4.90 6.96
CA ASP A 157 0.81 -5.28 8.33
C ASP A 157 0.11 -6.60 8.68
N SER A 158 0.85 -7.69 8.57
CA SER A 158 0.32 -9.03 8.84
C SER A 158 0.10 -9.32 10.33
N ASN A 159 0.66 -8.51 11.22
CA ASN A 159 0.43 -8.62 12.66
C ASN A 159 -0.92 -8.00 13.06
N ALA A 160 -1.23 -6.83 12.52
CA ALA A 160 -2.50 -6.15 12.76
C ALA A 160 -3.62 -6.54 11.78
N ASN A 161 -3.30 -7.28 10.71
CA ASN A 161 -4.19 -7.59 9.59
C ASN A 161 -4.78 -6.32 8.97
N LYS A 162 -3.91 -5.35 8.66
CA LYS A 162 -4.29 -4.04 8.11
C LYS A 162 -3.43 -3.68 6.90
N VAL A 163 -4.05 -3.00 5.96
CA VAL A 163 -3.36 -2.36 4.85
C VAL A 163 -2.93 -0.95 5.29
N VAL A 164 -1.69 -0.58 5.05
CA VAL A 164 -1.17 0.76 5.29
C VAL A 164 -0.89 1.41 3.95
N ILE A 165 -1.54 2.55 3.68
CA ILE A 165 -1.27 3.39 2.52
C ILE A 165 -0.55 4.63 3.03
N SER A 166 0.72 4.78 2.63
CA SER A 166 1.53 5.97 2.94
C SER A 166 1.63 6.84 1.71
N TYR A 167 1.40 8.14 1.85
CA TYR A 167 1.28 9.07 0.73
C TYR A 167 1.65 10.50 1.12
N ARG A 168 1.88 11.35 0.11
CA ARG A 168 1.95 12.80 0.26
C ARG A 168 0.56 13.39 0.14
N ASP A 169 0.11 14.10 1.19
CA ASP A 169 -1.13 14.86 1.21
C ASP A 169 -0.85 16.34 0.99
N GLN A 170 -1.17 16.87 -0.19
CA GLN A 170 -1.02 18.29 -0.52
C GLN A 170 -2.31 19.10 -0.31
N GLY A 171 -3.41 18.43 0.02
CA GLY A 171 -4.72 19.06 0.29
C GLY A 171 -4.91 19.46 1.74
N ASN A 172 -3.92 19.32 2.62
CA ASN A 172 -4.07 19.62 4.03
C ASN A 172 -4.40 21.09 4.26
N PRO A 173 -5.57 21.40 4.89
CA PRO A 173 -5.97 22.78 5.15
C PRO A 173 -5.06 23.43 6.20
N GLY A 174 -4.31 24.43 5.82
CA GLY A 174 -3.44 25.21 6.72
C GLY A 174 -2.11 25.59 6.09
N THR A 175 -1.65 24.87 5.10
CA THR A 175 -0.40 25.14 4.38
C THR A 175 -0.53 24.80 2.90
N PRO A 176 -1.19 25.66 2.10
CA PRO A 176 -1.33 25.42 0.66
C PRO A 176 0.04 25.25 -0.01
N GLY A 177 0.20 24.16 -0.76
CA GLY A 177 1.40 23.86 -1.52
C GLY A 177 2.44 22.99 -0.83
N LEU A 178 2.36 22.77 0.49
CA LEU A 178 3.18 21.78 1.19
C LEU A 178 2.46 20.41 1.17
N GLY A 179 3.23 19.35 0.97
CA GLY A 179 2.71 17.98 0.97
C GLY A 179 3.21 17.18 2.15
N TYR A 180 2.34 16.92 3.12
CA TYR A 180 2.70 16.19 4.34
C TYR A 180 2.74 14.68 4.12
N GLY A 181 3.73 14.03 4.73
CA GLY A 181 3.77 12.57 4.82
C GLY A 181 2.63 12.06 5.70
N THR A 182 1.70 11.32 5.13
CA THR A 182 0.48 10.85 5.77
C THR A 182 0.27 9.36 5.53
N SER A 183 -0.26 8.65 6.51
CA SER A 183 -0.65 7.24 6.37
C SER A 183 -2.12 7.03 6.73
N SER A 184 -2.83 6.29 5.88
CA SER A 184 -4.19 5.79 6.12
C SER A 184 -4.15 4.29 6.35
N VAL A 185 -4.84 3.83 7.40
CA VAL A 185 -4.93 2.41 7.77
C VAL A 185 -6.25 1.84 7.30
N GLY A 186 -6.18 0.83 6.43
CA GLY A 186 -7.33 0.18 5.82
C GLY A 186 -7.62 -1.20 6.40
N THR A 187 -8.90 -1.53 6.50
CA THR A 187 -9.40 -2.87 6.81
C THR A 187 -10.16 -3.41 5.62
N VAL A 188 -9.67 -4.52 5.05
CA VAL A 188 -10.33 -5.21 3.93
C VAL A 188 -11.38 -6.19 4.49
N SER A 189 -12.57 -6.20 3.86
CA SER A 189 -13.65 -7.15 4.15
C SER A 189 -14.32 -7.55 2.84
N GLY A 190 -14.10 -8.77 2.40
CA GLY A 190 -14.54 -9.23 1.08
C GLY A 190 -13.88 -8.42 -0.05
N THR A 191 -14.67 -7.68 -0.83
CA THR A 191 -14.19 -6.78 -1.90
C THR A 191 -14.28 -5.30 -1.52
N ALA A 192 -14.56 -5.01 -0.25
CA ALA A 192 -14.64 -3.65 0.28
C ALA A 192 -13.42 -3.34 1.16
N ILE A 193 -13.09 -2.05 1.27
CA ILE A 193 -12.09 -1.53 2.20
C ILE A 193 -12.68 -0.33 2.96
N SER A 194 -12.35 -0.22 4.24
CA SER A 194 -12.69 0.94 5.06
C SER A 194 -11.43 1.51 5.70
N PHE A 195 -11.39 2.82 5.95
CA PHE A 195 -10.22 3.50 6.47
C PHE A 195 -10.47 4.11 7.83
N ALA A 196 -9.48 4.02 8.72
CA ALA A 196 -9.40 4.78 9.95
C ALA A 196 -8.96 6.23 9.66
N THR A 197 -8.97 7.08 10.69
CA THR A 197 -8.44 8.45 10.59
C THR A 197 -6.97 8.41 10.18
N ALA A 198 -6.62 9.19 9.16
CA ALA A 198 -5.25 9.28 8.68
C ALA A 198 -4.31 9.89 9.73
N VAL A 199 -3.06 9.47 9.75
CA VAL A 199 -2.03 9.90 10.70
C VAL A 199 -0.86 10.51 9.93
N LEU A 200 -0.42 11.69 10.37
CA LEU A 200 0.77 12.35 9.85
C LEU A 200 2.03 11.64 10.37
N PHE A 201 2.98 11.36 9.48
CA PHE A 201 4.31 10.90 9.85
C PHE A 201 5.42 11.92 9.48
N GLY A 202 5.14 12.86 8.57
CA GLY A 202 6.01 13.94 8.19
C GLY A 202 5.26 15.27 8.21
N SER A 203 5.72 16.23 9.03
CA SER A 203 5.08 17.55 9.21
C SER A 203 5.57 18.60 8.23
N ASN A 204 6.41 18.22 7.28
CA ASN A 204 6.99 19.06 6.25
C ASN A 204 6.74 18.47 4.86
N ASP A 205 7.20 19.18 3.83
CA ASP A 205 7.10 18.70 2.45
C ASP A 205 7.84 17.37 2.27
N THR A 206 7.14 16.35 1.83
CA THR A 206 7.58 14.95 1.80
C THR A 206 7.35 14.37 0.42
N SER A 207 8.36 13.70 -0.16
CA SER A 207 8.25 13.08 -1.48
C SER A 207 8.95 11.72 -1.56
N TYR A 208 8.75 10.99 -2.66
CA TYR A 208 9.37 9.67 -2.92
C TYR A 208 9.16 8.67 -1.78
N ILE A 209 7.91 8.53 -1.35
CA ILE A 209 7.53 7.70 -0.21
C ILE A 209 7.56 6.23 -0.60
N SER A 210 8.16 5.39 0.23
CA SER A 210 8.13 3.93 0.13
C SER A 210 7.93 3.33 1.51
N ALA A 211 7.00 2.40 1.64
CA ALA A 211 6.68 1.73 2.89
C ALA A 211 6.82 0.21 2.75
N THR A 212 7.28 -0.43 3.80
CA THR A 212 7.33 -1.87 3.92
C THR A 212 7.03 -2.31 5.35
N PHE A 213 6.60 -3.56 5.51
CA PHE A 213 6.36 -4.16 6.82
C PHE A 213 7.49 -5.12 7.19
N ASP A 214 8.08 -4.90 8.36
CA ASP A 214 9.03 -5.82 8.98
C ASP A 214 8.28 -6.79 9.90
N SER A 215 8.12 -8.02 9.42
CA SER A 215 7.40 -9.07 10.14
C SER A 215 8.13 -9.59 11.38
N ASN A 216 9.44 -9.34 11.52
CA ASN A 216 10.18 -9.74 12.71
C ASN A 216 9.95 -8.79 13.88
N SER A 217 9.94 -7.48 13.59
CA SER A 217 9.69 -6.46 14.61
C SER A 217 8.21 -6.08 14.74
N ASN A 218 7.36 -6.54 13.82
CA ASN A 218 5.95 -6.13 13.70
C ASN A 218 5.81 -4.61 13.56
N LYS A 219 6.58 -4.03 12.64
CA LYS A 219 6.63 -2.60 12.40
C LYS A 219 6.49 -2.27 10.92
N THR A 220 5.80 -1.17 10.63
CA THR A 220 5.85 -0.54 9.31
C THR A 220 7.04 0.43 9.28
N VAL A 221 7.90 0.28 8.29
CA VAL A 221 9.01 1.20 8.02
C VAL A 221 8.64 2.04 6.81
N ILE A 222 8.75 3.37 6.92
CA ILE A 222 8.49 4.30 5.84
C ILE A 222 9.78 5.08 5.58
N ALA A 223 10.26 5.03 4.35
CA ALA A 223 11.38 5.85 3.87
C ALA A 223 10.83 6.92 2.93
N PHE A 224 11.36 8.13 3.02
CA PHE A 224 10.93 9.27 2.24
C PHE A 224 12.02 10.32 2.10
N LYS A 225 11.85 11.24 1.17
CA LYS A 225 12.65 12.46 1.06
C LYS A 225 11.99 13.55 1.92
N ASP A 226 12.72 14.10 2.86
CA ASP A 226 12.30 15.23 3.69
C ASP A 226 12.82 16.55 3.07
N GLU A 227 11.94 17.25 2.34
CA GLU A 227 12.32 18.45 1.59
C GLU A 227 12.62 19.64 2.50
N ALA A 228 12.07 19.67 3.71
CA ALA A 228 12.40 20.70 4.69
C ALA A 228 13.71 20.45 5.41
N ASN A 229 14.25 19.24 5.37
CA ASN A 229 15.53 18.86 5.94
C ASN A 229 16.61 18.70 4.85
N SER A 230 16.81 19.72 4.04
CA SER A 230 17.81 19.73 2.97
C SER A 230 17.71 18.55 2.00
N ASP A 231 16.52 18.09 1.71
CA ASP A 231 16.22 16.96 0.80
C ASP A 231 16.81 15.61 1.27
N TYR A 232 17.08 15.46 2.55
CA TYR A 232 17.66 14.21 3.07
C TYR A 232 16.67 13.04 2.98
N GLY A 233 17.22 11.87 2.66
CA GLY A 233 16.50 10.60 2.83
C GLY A 233 16.29 10.32 4.32
N THR A 234 15.03 10.19 4.72
CA THR A 234 14.60 10.00 6.10
C THR A 234 13.81 8.69 6.24
N GLY A 235 13.98 8.01 7.34
CA GLY A 235 13.22 6.80 7.68
C GLY A 235 12.50 6.96 9.01
N ILE A 236 11.28 6.45 9.08
CA ILE A 236 10.48 6.39 10.29
C ILE A 236 9.88 5.01 10.50
N VAL A 237 9.67 4.64 11.75
CA VAL A 237 9.06 3.36 12.14
C VAL A 237 7.72 3.63 12.78
N GLY A 238 6.67 3.04 12.19
CA GLY A 238 5.31 3.07 12.70
C GLY A 238 4.90 1.76 13.36
N THR A 239 4.03 1.84 14.34
CA THR A 239 3.36 0.69 14.94
C THR A 239 1.86 0.91 14.83
N LEU A 240 1.15 -0.05 14.25
CA LEU A 240 -0.30 -0.08 14.38
C LEU A 240 -0.63 -0.61 15.78
N GLY A 241 -1.37 0.17 16.55
CA GLY A 241 -1.94 -0.32 17.79
C GLY A 241 -2.97 -1.40 17.51
N ASN A 242 -3.05 -2.41 18.35
CA ASN A 242 -4.18 -3.32 18.30
C ASN A 242 -5.44 -2.52 18.65
N ASP A 243 -6.48 -2.60 17.82
CA ASP A 243 -7.79 -2.07 18.17
C ASP A 243 -8.29 -2.74 19.46
N PHE A 244 -8.83 -1.96 20.37
CA PHE A 244 -9.40 -2.52 21.58
C PHE A 244 -10.68 -3.32 21.26
N THR A 245 -10.78 -4.52 21.79
CA THR A 245 -12.04 -5.29 21.71
C THR A 245 -13.01 -4.73 22.76
N VAL A 246 -14.13 -4.18 22.31
CA VAL A 246 -15.16 -3.61 23.18
C VAL A 246 -15.59 -4.62 24.23
N GLY A 247 -15.64 -4.21 25.51
CA GLY A 247 -15.95 -5.07 26.65
C GLY A 247 -14.77 -5.89 27.19
N SER A 248 -13.61 -5.86 26.54
CA SER A 248 -12.42 -6.55 27.03
C SER A 248 -11.65 -5.69 28.03
N LYS A 249 -11.16 -6.30 29.10
CA LYS A 249 -10.25 -5.70 30.05
C LYS A 249 -8.82 -5.72 29.53
N TYR A 250 -8.13 -4.60 29.63
CA TYR A 250 -6.75 -4.45 29.19
C TYR A 250 -5.81 -4.17 30.35
N TYR A 251 -4.57 -4.61 30.23
CA TYR A 251 -3.49 -4.43 31.18
C TYR A 251 -2.33 -3.72 30.51
N VAL A 252 -1.60 -2.88 31.25
CA VAL A 252 -0.35 -2.26 30.75
C VAL A 252 0.74 -3.33 30.72
N THR A 253 1.43 -3.44 29.59
CA THR A 253 2.61 -4.32 29.47
C THR A 253 3.86 -3.61 29.98
N THR A 254 4.91 -4.36 30.32
CA THR A 254 6.21 -3.82 30.75
C THR A 254 6.89 -2.97 29.67
N THR A 255 6.46 -3.08 28.42
CA THR A 255 6.95 -2.29 27.28
C THR A 255 6.08 -1.08 26.96
N GLY A 256 5.08 -0.77 27.80
CA GLY A 256 4.19 0.38 27.65
C GLY A 256 3.01 0.17 26.69
N GLY A 257 2.82 -1.05 26.17
CA GLY A 257 1.64 -1.42 25.36
C GLY A 257 0.46 -1.92 26.21
N TYR A 258 -0.57 -2.45 25.55
CA TYR A 258 -1.74 -3.06 26.18
C TYR A 258 -1.85 -4.54 25.86
N SER A 259 -2.40 -5.35 26.78
CA SER A 259 -2.65 -6.78 26.61
C SER A 259 -3.97 -7.15 27.30
N THR A 260 -4.68 -8.14 26.76
CA THR A 260 -5.85 -8.75 27.43
C THR A 260 -5.47 -9.74 28.52
N SER A 261 -4.19 -10.12 28.61
CA SER A 261 -3.65 -10.98 29.66
C SER A 261 -2.92 -10.17 30.72
N ALA A 262 -3.20 -10.43 31.98
CA ALA A 262 -2.51 -9.80 33.10
C ALA A 262 -1.02 -10.23 33.13
N GLY A 263 -0.12 -9.27 33.20
CA GLY A 263 1.32 -9.51 33.45
C GLY A 263 1.63 -9.66 34.93
N SER A 264 2.91 -9.75 35.29
CA SER A 264 3.38 -9.75 36.69
C SER A 264 4.45 -8.65 36.87
N PRO A 265 4.18 -7.60 37.68
CA PRO A 265 2.93 -7.31 38.38
C PRO A 265 1.78 -6.93 37.42
N SER A 266 0.55 -7.22 37.85
CA SER A 266 -0.65 -6.93 37.06
C SER A 266 -1.12 -5.50 37.32
N VAL A 267 -1.14 -4.68 36.25
CA VAL A 267 -1.69 -3.31 36.31
C VAL A 267 -2.83 -3.23 35.30
N SER A 268 -4.04 -3.03 35.76
CA SER A 268 -5.23 -2.85 34.91
C SER A 268 -5.16 -1.48 34.23
N ALA A 269 -5.23 -1.45 32.90
CA ALA A 269 -5.32 -0.21 32.13
C ALA A 269 -6.77 0.30 32.04
N GLY A 270 -7.75 -0.60 31.98
CA GLY A 270 -9.14 -0.23 31.85
C GLY A 270 -9.97 -1.23 31.04
N LEU A 271 -11.23 -0.84 30.79
CA LEU A 271 -12.18 -1.58 29.96
C LEU A 271 -12.34 -0.89 28.61
N ALA A 272 -12.20 -1.63 27.53
CA ALA A 272 -12.44 -1.08 26.19
C ALA A 272 -13.93 -0.75 25.99
N ILE A 273 -14.24 0.50 25.73
CA ILE A 273 -15.60 1.02 25.46
C ILE A 273 -15.84 1.26 23.96
N SER A 274 -14.78 1.27 23.19
CA SER A 274 -14.79 1.26 21.70
C SER A 274 -13.51 0.59 21.20
N THR A 275 -13.38 0.41 19.89
CA THR A 275 -12.16 -0.14 19.29
C THR A 275 -10.93 0.78 19.46
N THR A 276 -11.13 2.04 19.81
CA THR A 276 -10.07 3.05 19.95
C THR A 276 -10.03 3.73 21.31
N SER A 277 -10.90 3.33 22.27
CA SER A 277 -11.03 4.01 23.57
C SER A 277 -11.09 3.01 24.74
N LEU A 278 -10.33 3.32 25.78
CA LEU A 278 -10.38 2.65 27.08
C LEU A 278 -11.07 3.53 28.11
N LEU A 279 -11.98 2.95 28.89
CA LEU A 279 -12.40 3.53 30.14
C LEU A 279 -11.32 3.22 31.17
N LEU A 280 -10.52 4.21 31.53
CA LEU A 280 -9.46 4.02 32.53
C LEU A 280 -10.07 3.74 33.89
N ASN A 281 -9.60 2.71 34.57
CA ASN A 281 -9.90 2.54 35.98
C ASN A 281 -9.08 3.58 36.75
N GLY A 282 -9.72 4.66 37.20
CA GLY A 282 -9.15 5.49 38.22
C GLY A 282 -9.07 4.63 39.48
N ASP A 283 -7.87 4.41 40.00
CA ASP A 283 -7.72 3.82 41.33
C ASP A 283 -8.39 4.78 42.36
N SER A 284 -9.44 4.27 42.98
CA SER A 284 -9.98 4.84 44.20
C SER A 284 -9.24 4.27 45.40
#